data_69917122e794d6c7a344da1e4defb465
#
_entry.id   69917122e794d6c7a344da1e4defb465
#
_cell.length_a   1.000
_cell.length_b   1.000
_cell.length_c   1.000
_cell.angle_alpha   90.00
_cell.angle_beta   90.00
_cell.angle_gamma   90.00
#
_symmetry.space_group_name_H-M   'P 1'
#
loop_
_entity.id
_entity.type
_entity.pdbx_description
1 polymer ?
#
loop_
_entity_poly.entity_id
_entity_poly.type
_entity_poly.pdbx_seq_one_letter_code
_entity_poly.pdbx_strand_id
1 'polypeptide(L)'
;KKFHQVKSRVPGIVRKFLRKDHVLYGGKAINRQVMPGLKTVSKDFDVFSETPKEDAKALERELDKQAGADVFSVEKAKFPRTTKVKDLRGETVADFTQMPPKIKSKLLLGMKVETIDSMIPKIKKTIRSPANAYRRGKDSDNLNRILIMRDIRKGLRG
;
A
#
# COMPACT_ATOMS: atom_id res chain seq x y z
N LYS A 1 -19.57 10.06 15.60
CA LYS A 1 -18.76 11.09 16.28
C LYS A 1 -17.31 10.63 16.49
N LYS A 2 -17.10 9.48 17.16
CA LYS A 2 -15.76 8.99 17.50
C LYS A 2 -14.90 8.69 16.28
N PHE A 3 -15.51 8.16 15.22
CA PHE A 3 -14.80 7.92 13.96
C PHE A 3 -14.33 9.25 13.33
N HIS A 4 -15.17 10.27 13.31
CA HIS A 4 -14.80 11.57 12.74
C HIS A 4 -13.62 12.22 13.47
N GLN A 5 -13.53 12.01 14.78
CA GLN A 5 -12.44 12.55 15.60
C GLN A 5 -11.09 11.90 15.27
N VAL A 6 -11.08 10.63 14.85
CA VAL A 6 -9.84 9.89 14.53
C VAL A 6 -9.48 9.92 13.05
N LYS A 7 -10.45 10.17 12.16
CA LYS A 7 -10.29 10.06 10.72
C LYS A 7 -9.07 10.79 10.16
N SER A 8 -8.87 12.04 10.57
CA SER A 8 -7.73 12.86 10.10
C SER A 8 -6.38 12.34 10.60
N ARG A 9 -6.37 11.56 11.68
CA ARG A 9 -5.16 11.00 12.28
C ARG A 9 -4.82 9.59 11.77
N VAL A 10 -5.74 8.97 11.03
CA VAL A 10 -5.56 7.58 10.55
C VAL A 10 -4.25 7.37 9.79
N PRO A 11 -3.89 8.20 8.80
CA PRO A 11 -2.61 8.00 8.10
C PRO A 11 -1.41 8.04 9.03
N GLY A 12 -1.40 8.94 10.01
CA GLY A 12 -0.32 9.03 11.00
C GLY A 12 -0.24 7.82 11.90
N ILE A 13 -1.40 7.30 12.31
CA ILE A 13 -1.47 6.09 13.15
C ILE A 13 -0.93 4.89 12.38
N VAL A 14 -1.32 4.74 11.11
CA VAL A 14 -0.84 3.64 10.27
C VAL A 14 0.69 3.73 10.09
N ARG A 15 1.21 4.92 9.78
CA ARG A 15 2.67 5.10 9.62
C ARG A 15 3.45 4.73 10.87
N LYS A 16 2.94 5.09 12.06
CA LYS A 16 3.57 4.71 13.34
C LYS A 16 3.45 3.21 13.62
N PHE A 17 2.37 2.59 13.17
CA PHE A 17 2.15 1.16 13.34
C PHE A 17 3.13 0.32 12.50
N LEU A 18 3.48 0.78 11.30
CA LEU A 18 4.34 0.03 10.40
C LEU A 18 5.75 -0.10 10.97
N ARG A 19 6.26 -1.33 10.98
CA ARG A 19 7.56 -1.71 11.55
C ARG A 19 8.62 -1.89 10.46
N LYS A 20 9.85 -2.14 10.89
CA LYS A 20 11.01 -2.32 9.99
C LYS A 20 10.88 -3.54 9.07
N ASP A 21 10.10 -4.55 9.46
CA ASP A 21 9.88 -5.75 8.65
C ASP A 21 8.76 -5.60 7.63
N HIS A 22 7.99 -4.52 7.70
CA HIS A 22 6.96 -4.20 6.72
C HIS A 22 7.57 -3.50 5.50
N VAL A 23 7.01 -3.79 4.33
CA VAL A 23 7.40 -3.12 3.08
C VAL A 23 6.17 -2.49 2.45
N LEU A 24 6.19 -1.18 2.28
CA LEU A 24 5.12 -0.46 1.58
C LEU A 24 5.24 -0.73 0.08
N TYR A 25 4.11 -1.03 -0.56
CA TYR A 25 4.04 -1.22 -2.00
C TYR A 25 2.85 -0.44 -2.56
N GLY A 26 2.53 -0.60 -3.85
CA GLY A 26 1.37 0.03 -4.46
C GLY A 26 1.47 1.55 -4.58
N GLY A 27 0.32 2.21 -4.62
CA GLY A 27 0.22 3.64 -4.93
C GLY A 27 1.04 4.57 -4.05
N LYS A 28 1.03 4.35 -2.73
CA LYS A 28 1.81 5.20 -1.81
C LYS A 28 3.31 4.98 -1.96
N ALA A 29 3.75 3.76 -2.23
CA ALA A 29 5.16 3.47 -2.48
C ALA A 29 5.62 4.10 -3.79
N ILE A 30 4.79 4.06 -4.83
CA ILE A 30 5.08 4.72 -6.10
C ILE A 30 5.20 6.23 -5.89
N ASN A 31 4.23 6.83 -5.19
CA ASN A 31 4.24 8.28 -4.93
C ASN A 31 5.49 8.76 -4.20
N ARG A 32 6.09 7.92 -3.36
CA ARG A 32 7.33 8.25 -2.65
C ARG A 32 8.57 8.23 -3.55
N GLN A 33 8.47 7.66 -4.74
CA GLN A 33 9.60 7.42 -5.62
C GLN A 33 9.51 8.16 -6.95
N VAL A 34 8.40 8.83 -7.23
CA VAL A 34 8.20 9.59 -8.47
C VAL A 34 8.23 11.09 -8.18
N MET A 35 8.53 11.86 -9.22
CA MET A 35 8.51 13.33 -9.12
C MET A 35 7.08 13.84 -8.89
N PRO A 36 6.90 15.05 -8.32
CA PRO A 36 5.57 15.54 -7.93
C PRO A 36 4.52 15.49 -9.04
N GLY A 37 4.88 15.80 -10.29
CA GLY A 37 3.96 15.77 -11.42
C GLY A 37 3.45 14.38 -11.80
N LEU A 38 4.07 13.31 -11.29
CA LEU A 38 3.66 11.92 -11.52
C LEU A 38 2.93 11.31 -10.34
N LYS A 39 2.76 12.05 -9.25
CA LYS A 39 2.04 11.55 -8.07
C LYS A 39 0.54 11.55 -8.32
N THR A 40 -0.15 10.57 -7.74
CA THR A 40 -1.62 10.46 -7.75
C THR A 40 -2.14 10.35 -6.33
N VAL A 41 -3.44 10.57 -6.16
CA VAL A 41 -4.07 10.38 -4.86
C VAL A 41 -4.05 8.89 -4.50
N SER A 42 -3.57 8.57 -3.30
CA SER A 42 -3.58 7.22 -2.76
C SER A 42 -4.07 7.27 -1.32
N LYS A 43 -5.24 6.71 -1.06
CA LYS A 43 -5.91 6.78 0.24
C LYS A 43 -5.48 5.69 1.20
N ASP A 44 -5.29 4.48 0.72
CA ASP A 44 -4.98 3.31 1.53
C ASP A 44 -3.48 2.97 1.49
N PHE A 45 -3.05 2.21 2.48
CA PHE A 45 -1.69 1.69 2.57
C PHE A 45 -1.67 0.25 2.08
N ASP A 46 -0.81 -0.04 1.11
CA ASP A 46 -0.54 -1.41 0.67
C ASP A 46 0.76 -1.87 1.31
N VAL A 47 0.70 -2.91 2.12
CA VAL A 47 1.82 -3.35 2.96
C VAL A 47 2.08 -4.84 2.77
N PHE A 48 3.32 -5.20 2.46
CA PHE A 48 3.77 -6.58 2.53
C PHE A 48 4.15 -6.92 3.96
N SER A 49 3.66 -8.06 4.45
CA SER A 49 3.85 -8.54 5.81
C SER A 49 4.07 -10.04 5.83
N GLU A 50 4.93 -10.50 6.72
CA GLU A 50 5.09 -11.94 6.97
C GLU A 50 3.88 -12.53 7.71
N THR A 51 3.08 -11.69 8.38
CA THR A 51 1.93 -12.07 9.18
C THR A 51 0.74 -11.15 8.88
N PRO A 52 0.18 -11.19 7.65
CA PRO A 52 -0.82 -10.21 7.25
C PRO A 52 -2.10 -10.21 8.09
N LYS A 53 -2.62 -11.37 8.47
CA LYS A 53 -3.84 -11.45 9.29
C LYS A 53 -3.63 -10.87 10.68
N GLU A 54 -2.54 -11.22 11.31
CA GLU A 54 -2.18 -10.77 12.65
C GLU A 54 -1.93 -9.27 12.66
N ASP A 55 -1.24 -8.77 11.66
CA ASP A 55 -0.96 -7.33 11.52
C ASP A 55 -2.23 -6.52 11.24
N ALA A 56 -3.12 -7.03 10.39
CA ALA A 56 -4.40 -6.37 10.15
C ALA A 56 -5.24 -6.27 11.43
N LYS A 57 -5.32 -7.35 12.20
CA LYS A 57 -6.02 -7.34 13.48
C LYS A 57 -5.39 -6.41 14.51
N ALA A 58 -4.06 -6.37 14.54
CA ALA A 58 -3.34 -5.47 15.44
C ALA A 58 -3.57 -4.00 15.08
N LEU A 59 -3.57 -3.66 13.78
CA LEU A 59 -3.87 -2.32 13.33
C LEU A 59 -5.31 -1.93 13.64
N GLU A 60 -6.27 -2.82 13.41
CA GLU A 60 -7.67 -2.59 13.78
C GLU A 60 -7.79 -2.24 15.26
N ARG A 61 -7.17 -3.03 16.13
CA ARG A 61 -7.19 -2.78 17.58
C ARG A 61 -6.60 -1.43 17.93
N GLU A 62 -5.49 -1.04 17.31
CA GLU A 62 -4.86 0.24 17.57
C GLU A 62 -5.75 1.41 17.11
N LEU A 63 -6.35 1.28 15.93
CA LEU A 63 -7.26 2.30 15.41
C LEU A 63 -8.51 2.43 16.27
N ASP A 64 -9.11 1.32 16.70
CA ASP A 64 -10.27 1.32 17.59
C ASP A 64 -9.93 1.93 18.96
N LYS A 65 -8.76 1.62 19.48
CA LYS A 65 -8.27 2.22 20.74
C LYS A 65 -8.15 3.73 20.60
N GLN A 66 -7.57 4.22 19.52
CA GLN A 66 -7.44 5.66 19.26
C GLN A 66 -8.80 6.34 19.08
N ALA A 67 -9.75 5.65 18.48
CA ALA A 67 -11.11 6.15 18.30
C ALA A 67 -11.95 6.08 19.58
N GLY A 68 -11.57 5.21 20.53
CA GLY A 68 -12.33 4.94 21.73
C GLY A 68 -13.63 4.18 21.45
N ALA A 69 -13.72 3.46 20.33
CA ALA A 69 -14.90 2.69 19.94
C ALA A 69 -14.52 1.67 18.85
N ASP A 70 -15.33 0.63 18.70
CA ASP A 70 -15.21 -0.39 17.65
C ASP A 70 -15.78 0.18 16.33
N VAL A 71 -14.95 0.86 15.56
CA VAL A 71 -15.34 1.54 14.31
C VAL A 71 -14.52 1.11 13.10
N PHE A 72 -13.60 0.17 13.27
CA PHE A 72 -12.82 -0.40 12.18
C PHE A 72 -13.08 -1.91 12.12
N SER A 73 -12.84 -2.51 10.96
CA SER A 73 -13.07 -3.94 10.75
C SER A 73 -11.97 -4.55 9.90
N VAL A 74 -11.84 -5.87 10.01
CA VAL A 74 -10.89 -6.66 9.24
C VAL A 74 -11.66 -7.64 8.37
N GLU A 75 -11.29 -7.74 7.09
CA GLU A 75 -11.87 -8.74 6.20
C GLU A 75 -10.86 -9.26 5.19
N LYS A 76 -11.14 -10.44 4.64
CA LYS A 76 -10.35 -11.02 3.56
C LYS A 76 -10.58 -10.21 2.29
N ALA A 77 -9.49 -9.80 1.63
CA ALA A 77 -9.58 -9.04 0.39
C ALA A 77 -9.81 -9.95 -0.82
N LYS A 78 -10.24 -9.33 -1.91
CA LYS A 78 -10.38 -9.97 -3.22
C LYS A 78 -9.04 -10.48 -3.75
N PHE A 79 -7.98 -9.70 -3.55
CA PHE A 79 -6.62 -10.08 -3.95
C PHE A 79 -6.12 -11.20 -3.04
N PRO A 80 -5.53 -12.29 -3.60
CA PRO A 80 -5.09 -13.43 -2.79
C PRO A 80 -4.08 -13.05 -1.71
N ARG A 81 -4.17 -13.74 -0.58
CA ARG A 81 -3.27 -13.58 0.58
C ARG A 81 -3.24 -12.17 1.15
N THR A 82 -4.33 -11.44 0.97
CA THR A 82 -4.48 -10.06 1.45
C THR A 82 -5.61 -9.97 2.46
N THR A 83 -5.31 -9.31 3.59
CA THR A 83 -6.31 -8.98 4.62
C THR A 83 -6.39 -7.48 4.72
N LYS A 84 -7.59 -6.92 4.61
CA LYS A 84 -7.77 -5.47 4.62
C LYS A 84 -8.37 -4.98 5.92
N VAL A 85 -7.99 -3.77 6.30
CA VAL A 85 -8.61 -3.02 7.39
C VAL A 85 -9.49 -1.95 6.76
N LYS A 86 -10.77 -1.93 7.16
CA LYS A 86 -11.76 -0.97 6.66
C LYS A 86 -12.23 -0.06 7.78
N ASP A 87 -12.61 1.15 7.41
CA ASP A 87 -13.26 2.07 8.32
C ASP A 87 -14.78 1.85 8.36
N LEU A 88 -15.46 2.62 9.20
CA LEU A 88 -16.90 2.53 9.40
C LEU A 88 -17.72 2.75 8.13
N ARG A 89 -17.17 3.47 7.15
CA ARG A 89 -17.83 3.73 5.87
C ARG A 89 -17.54 2.66 4.82
N GLY A 90 -16.78 1.64 5.18
CA GLY A 90 -16.38 0.57 4.26
C GLY A 90 -15.19 0.93 3.37
N GLU A 91 -14.55 2.07 3.60
CA GLU A 91 -13.34 2.43 2.85
C GLU A 91 -12.12 1.68 3.41
N THR A 92 -11.25 1.21 2.52
CA THR A 92 -10.03 0.54 2.91
C THR A 92 -9.02 1.52 3.49
N VAL A 93 -8.51 1.20 4.67
CA VAL A 93 -7.44 1.94 5.35
C VAL A 93 -6.08 1.34 4.98
N ALA A 94 -5.98 0.03 5.03
CA ALA A 94 -4.73 -0.69 4.74
C ALA A 94 -5.03 -2.10 4.22
N ASP A 95 -4.19 -2.55 3.30
CA ASP A 95 -4.15 -3.93 2.82
C ASP A 95 -2.83 -4.55 3.26
N PHE A 96 -2.91 -5.64 4.01
CA PHE A 96 -1.74 -6.44 4.38
C PHE A 96 -1.70 -7.68 3.52
N THR A 97 -0.66 -7.80 2.71
CA THR A 97 -0.46 -8.91 1.78
C THR A 97 0.76 -9.71 2.19
N GLN A 98 0.69 -11.04 2.05
CA GLN A 98 1.82 -11.91 2.35
C GLN A 98 3.06 -11.46 1.56
N MET A 99 4.19 -11.32 2.25
CA MET A 99 5.45 -10.90 1.66
C MET A 99 5.88 -11.90 0.57
N PRO A 100 6.05 -11.45 -0.69
CA PRO A 100 6.59 -12.32 -1.73
C PRO A 100 8.09 -12.61 -1.50
N PRO A 101 8.59 -13.77 -1.99
CA PRO A 101 9.99 -14.16 -1.71
C PRO A 101 11.06 -13.32 -2.40
N LYS A 102 10.74 -12.62 -3.47
CA LYS A 102 11.75 -11.91 -4.28
C LYS A 102 11.44 -10.41 -4.43
N ILE A 103 11.13 -9.75 -3.33
CA ILE A 103 10.94 -8.30 -3.34
C ILE A 103 12.26 -7.59 -3.08
N LYS A 104 12.49 -6.48 -3.77
CA LYS A 104 13.56 -5.55 -3.45
C LYS A 104 12.95 -4.30 -2.83
N SER A 105 13.53 -3.86 -1.74
CA SER A 105 13.07 -2.68 -1.01
C SER A 105 14.22 -1.73 -0.70
N LYS A 106 13.88 -0.49 -0.42
CA LYS A 106 14.83 0.52 0.07
C LYS A 106 14.20 1.32 1.20
N LEU A 107 15.04 1.89 2.05
CA LEU A 107 14.58 2.73 3.15
C LEU A 107 14.36 4.17 2.64
N LEU A 108 13.15 4.68 2.80
CA LEU A 108 12.81 6.08 2.49
C LEU A 108 12.04 6.68 3.66
N LEU A 109 12.58 7.75 4.24
CA LEU A 109 11.95 8.47 5.36
C LEU A 109 11.52 7.54 6.51
N GLY A 110 12.42 6.62 6.86
CA GLY A 110 12.20 5.69 7.98
C GLY A 110 11.31 4.50 7.67
N MET A 111 10.89 4.29 6.42
CA MET A 111 10.00 3.21 6.02
C MET A 111 10.57 2.49 4.81
N LYS A 112 10.52 1.14 4.83
CA LYS A 112 10.90 0.36 3.66
C LYS A 112 9.81 0.46 2.60
N VAL A 113 10.21 0.75 1.36
CA VAL A 113 9.31 0.76 0.21
C VAL A 113 9.84 -0.19 -0.85
N GLU A 114 8.93 -0.88 -1.53
CA GLU A 114 9.30 -1.70 -2.67
C GLU A 114 9.88 -0.79 -3.77
N THR A 115 11.03 -1.16 -4.34
CA THR A 115 11.64 -0.35 -5.40
C THR A 115 10.81 -0.40 -6.68
N ILE A 116 10.92 0.65 -7.48
CA ILE A 116 10.25 0.72 -8.79
C ILE A 116 10.64 -0.48 -9.65
N ASP A 117 11.94 -0.82 -9.70
CA ASP A 117 12.41 -1.95 -10.49
C ASP A 117 11.84 -3.28 -10.03
N SER A 118 11.61 -3.45 -8.73
CA SER A 118 10.94 -4.64 -8.18
C SER A 118 9.48 -4.73 -8.60
N MET A 119 8.80 -3.60 -8.72
CA MET A 119 7.37 -3.53 -9.06
C MET A 119 7.07 -3.89 -10.51
N ILE A 120 7.94 -3.50 -11.44
CA ILE A 120 7.67 -3.59 -12.88
C ILE A 120 7.26 -4.99 -13.34
N PRO A 121 8.05 -6.07 -13.10
CA PRO A 121 7.66 -7.40 -13.57
C PRO A 121 6.36 -7.90 -12.93
N LYS A 122 6.10 -7.55 -11.67
CA LYS A 122 4.88 -7.95 -10.97
C LYS A 122 3.64 -7.27 -11.54
N ILE A 123 3.73 -5.97 -11.81
CA ILE A 123 2.61 -5.23 -12.40
C ILE A 123 2.31 -5.76 -13.82
N LYS A 124 3.34 -6.02 -14.62
CA LYS A 124 3.20 -6.60 -15.96
C LYS A 124 2.49 -7.96 -15.90
N LYS A 125 2.88 -8.82 -14.95
CA LYS A 125 2.24 -10.12 -14.75
C LYS A 125 0.77 -9.97 -14.34
N THR A 126 0.49 -9.05 -13.43
CA THR A 126 -0.89 -8.78 -12.95
C THR A 126 -1.79 -8.30 -14.09
N ILE A 127 -1.30 -7.40 -14.95
CA ILE A 127 -2.05 -6.89 -16.10
C ILE A 127 -2.43 -8.03 -17.06
N ARG A 128 -1.55 -9.00 -17.26
CA ARG A 128 -1.79 -10.14 -18.15
C ARG A 128 -2.76 -11.18 -17.60
N SER A 129 -2.98 -11.20 -16.29
CA SER A 129 -3.84 -12.21 -15.67
C SER A 129 -5.31 -11.86 -15.83
N PRO A 130 -6.14 -12.76 -16.41
CA PRO A 130 -7.59 -12.53 -16.50
C PRO A 130 -8.27 -12.36 -15.15
N ALA A 131 -7.75 -12.99 -14.10
CA ALA A 131 -8.28 -12.88 -12.74
C ALA A 131 -8.19 -11.44 -12.20
N ASN A 132 -7.28 -10.62 -12.74
CA ASN A 132 -7.04 -9.25 -12.32
C ASN A 132 -7.59 -8.21 -13.31
N ALA A 133 -8.48 -8.61 -14.21
CA ALA A 133 -9.05 -7.70 -15.21
C ALA A 133 -9.73 -6.49 -14.58
N TYR A 134 -10.34 -6.64 -13.41
CA TYR A 134 -11.05 -5.57 -12.70
C TYR A 134 -10.15 -4.40 -12.29
N ARG A 135 -8.84 -4.62 -12.20
CA ARG A 135 -7.90 -3.58 -11.80
C ARG A 135 -6.91 -3.18 -12.90
N ARG A 136 -7.15 -3.65 -14.14
CA ARG A 136 -6.20 -3.45 -15.25
C ARG A 136 -5.93 -1.97 -15.57
N GLY A 137 -6.95 -1.12 -15.49
CA GLY A 137 -6.77 0.32 -15.70
C GLY A 137 -5.83 0.95 -14.66
N LYS A 138 -6.04 0.64 -13.39
CA LYS A 138 -5.18 1.12 -12.29
C LYS A 138 -3.75 0.62 -12.44
N ASP A 139 -3.57 -0.66 -12.75
CA ASP A 139 -2.25 -1.26 -12.90
C ASP A 139 -1.50 -0.68 -14.11
N SER A 140 -2.20 -0.42 -15.22
CA SER A 140 -1.60 0.21 -16.40
C SER A 140 -1.15 1.65 -16.12
N ASP A 141 -1.95 2.43 -15.40
CA ASP A 141 -1.59 3.79 -14.99
C ASP A 141 -0.36 3.79 -14.08
N ASN A 142 -0.32 2.88 -13.11
CA ASN A 142 0.82 2.73 -12.23
C ASN A 142 2.09 2.37 -13.01
N LEU A 143 1.98 1.41 -13.93
CA LEU A 143 3.10 1.00 -14.77
C LEU A 143 3.63 2.16 -15.61
N ASN A 144 2.75 2.94 -16.23
CA ASN A 144 3.14 4.09 -17.04
C ASN A 144 3.93 5.11 -16.23
N ARG A 145 3.47 5.45 -15.02
CA ARG A 145 4.16 6.39 -14.14
C ARG A 145 5.55 5.90 -13.76
N ILE A 146 5.66 4.62 -13.45
CA ILE A 146 6.92 3.98 -13.07
C ILE A 146 7.90 4.00 -14.25
N LEU A 147 7.44 3.65 -15.44
CA LEU A 147 8.30 3.61 -16.64
C LEU A 147 8.78 5.00 -17.01
N ILE A 148 7.94 6.03 -16.92
CA ILE A 148 8.33 7.42 -17.15
C ILE A 148 9.43 7.81 -16.16
N MET A 149 9.25 7.52 -14.87
CA MET A 149 10.25 7.86 -13.86
C MET A 149 11.57 7.13 -14.08
N ARG A 150 11.51 5.85 -14.46
CA ARG A 150 12.70 5.06 -14.80
C ARG A 150 13.47 5.70 -15.97
N ASP A 151 12.75 6.10 -17.01
CA ASP A 151 13.38 6.72 -18.19
C ASP A 151 14.02 8.07 -17.84
N ILE A 152 13.36 8.88 -17.01
CA ILE A 152 13.91 10.14 -16.50
C ILE A 152 15.22 9.88 -15.75
N ARG A 153 15.24 8.88 -14.85
CA ARG A 153 16.45 8.53 -14.09
C ARG A 153 17.60 8.09 -14.99
N LYS A 154 17.30 7.32 -16.02
CA LYS A 154 18.33 6.92 -17.01
C LYS A 154 18.90 8.11 -17.75
N GLY A 155 18.04 9.05 -18.16
CA GLY A 155 18.48 10.27 -18.83
C GLY A 155 19.37 11.14 -17.95
N LEU A 156 19.11 11.21 -16.64
CA LEU A 156 19.92 11.96 -15.69
C LEU A 156 21.29 11.32 -15.44
N ARG A 157 21.41 10.01 -15.60
CA ARG A 157 22.67 9.27 -15.42
C ARG A 157 23.52 9.23 -16.67
N GLY A 158 22.89 9.43 -17.80
CA GLY A 158 23.53 9.39 -19.11
C GLY A 158 24.29 10.63 -19.44
#